data_61660146d1eec19a9ba18802d10d4af1
#
_entry.id   61660146d1eec19a9ba18802d10d4af1
#
_cell.length_a   1.000
_cell.length_b   1.000
_cell.length_c   1.000
_cell.angle_alpha   90.00
_cell.angle_beta   90.00
_cell.angle_gamma   90.00
#
_symmetry.space_group_name_H-M   'P 1'
#
loop_
_entity.id
_entity.type
_entity.pdbx_description
1 polymer ?
#
loop_
_entity_poly.entity_id
_entity_poly.type
_entity_poly.pdbx_seq_one_letter_code
_entity_poly.pdbx_strand_id
1 'polypeptide(L)'
;GGPRRAARRAELVEWARANDVLIIEDDFDSELRYVGQPLPALAAMAPEHTVLLGTFSSVISPSIACGYLVVPPSLRSAVERVREVFGQPVGAIPQAALANYLASGALRRHTGRMRRAYKHRRDLVQAALADSPATLLPIHGGLHAVLLCDNAVVDRAAKLGLTLTPLSDYWGGVAAEEGVVLGFGHLSDVELAAALELVNKALAWEA
;
A
#
# COMPACT_ATOMS: atom_id res chain seq x y z
N GLY A 1 -17.16 -5.78 -5.00
CA GLY A 1 -15.85 -6.44 -4.83
C GLY A 1 -15.67 -7.25 -3.55
N GLY A 2 -16.53 -7.10 -2.51
CA GLY A 2 -16.37 -7.73 -1.20
C GLY A 2 -16.55 -9.28 -1.19
N PRO A 3 -17.67 -9.83 -1.62
CA PRO A 3 -17.93 -11.28 -1.49
C PRO A 3 -16.99 -12.15 -2.30
N ARG A 4 -16.67 -11.76 -3.54
CA ARG A 4 -15.74 -12.52 -4.40
C ARG A 4 -14.31 -12.56 -3.84
N ARG A 5 -13.85 -11.46 -3.23
CA ARG A 5 -12.52 -11.43 -2.61
C ARG A 5 -12.45 -12.30 -1.36
N ALA A 6 -13.51 -12.32 -0.54
CA ALA A 6 -13.58 -13.18 0.64
C ALA A 6 -13.62 -14.66 0.25
N ALA A 7 -14.44 -15.05 -0.74
CA ALA A 7 -14.48 -16.41 -1.27
C ALA A 7 -13.12 -16.87 -1.78
N ARG A 8 -12.44 -16.03 -2.59
CA ARG A 8 -11.13 -16.36 -3.13
C ARG A 8 -10.04 -16.51 -2.06
N ARG A 9 -10.13 -15.77 -0.95
CA ARG A 9 -9.24 -15.96 0.21
C ARG A 9 -9.49 -17.31 0.90
N ALA A 10 -10.75 -17.70 1.07
CA ALA A 10 -11.10 -19.01 1.61
C ALA A 10 -10.61 -20.15 0.72
N GLU A 11 -10.83 -20.04 -0.59
CA GLU A 11 -10.33 -21.02 -1.58
C GLU A 11 -8.79 -21.16 -1.53
N LEU A 12 -8.06 -20.04 -1.41
CA LEU A 12 -6.60 -20.05 -1.29
C LEU A 12 -6.15 -20.75 0.00
N VAL A 13 -6.82 -20.50 1.12
CA VAL A 13 -6.52 -21.15 2.41
C VAL A 13 -6.76 -22.66 2.33
N GLU A 14 -7.89 -23.07 1.78
CA GLU A 14 -8.21 -24.51 1.62
C GLU A 14 -7.19 -25.19 0.68
N TRP A 15 -6.83 -24.52 -0.40
CA TRP A 15 -5.80 -25.03 -1.31
C TRP A 15 -4.44 -25.18 -0.60
N ALA A 16 -4.03 -24.19 0.20
CA ALA A 16 -2.77 -24.22 0.92
C ALA A 16 -2.72 -25.37 1.95
N ARG A 17 -3.83 -25.59 2.67
CA ARG A 17 -3.98 -26.71 3.60
C ARG A 17 -3.92 -28.06 2.88
N ALA A 18 -4.64 -28.20 1.78
CA ALA A 18 -4.69 -29.46 1.02
C ALA A 18 -3.35 -29.86 0.39
N ASN A 19 -2.48 -28.88 0.10
CA ASN A 19 -1.21 -29.10 -0.57
C ASN A 19 0.01 -28.89 0.35
N ASP A 20 -0.21 -28.64 1.64
CA ASP A 20 0.84 -28.33 2.63
C ASP A 20 1.77 -27.18 2.16
N VAL A 21 1.16 -26.11 1.62
CA VAL A 21 1.87 -24.95 1.10
C VAL A 21 1.83 -23.81 2.11
N LEU A 22 2.97 -23.13 2.28
CA LEU A 22 3.08 -21.93 3.08
C LEU A 22 2.70 -20.69 2.26
N ILE A 23 1.76 -19.90 2.76
CA ILE A 23 1.39 -18.60 2.20
C ILE A 23 2.26 -17.52 2.84
N ILE A 24 2.81 -16.62 2.04
CA ILE A 24 3.42 -15.38 2.50
C ILE A 24 2.45 -14.25 2.20
N GLU A 25 1.84 -13.67 3.24
CA GLU A 25 0.92 -12.53 3.14
C GLU A 25 1.70 -11.24 3.41
N ASP A 26 1.89 -10.42 2.37
CA ASP A 26 2.46 -9.09 2.53
C ASP A 26 1.33 -8.09 2.79
N ASP A 27 1.28 -7.59 4.02
CA ASP A 27 0.30 -6.60 4.46
C ASP A 27 0.94 -5.22 4.62
N PHE A 28 1.05 -4.53 3.50
CA PHE A 28 1.67 -3.20 3.46
C PHE A 28 0.69 -2.07 3.80
N ASP A 29 -0.58 -2.16 3.37
CA ASP A 29 -1.52 -1.03 3.40
C ASP A 29 -2.97 -1.39 3.77
N SER A 30 -3.23 -2.55 4.33
CA SER A 30 -4.60 -2.98 4.71
C SER A 30 -5.30 -2.00 5.66
N GLU A 31 -4.54 -1.33 6.52
CA GLU A 31 -5.00 -0.28 7.43
C GLU A 31 -5.51 0.98 6.69
N LEU A 32 -5.06 1.20 5.46
CA LEU A 32 -5.41 2.36 4.62
C LEU A 32 -6.50 2.03 3.60
N ARG A 33 -7.40 1.13 3.94
CA ARG A 33 -8.55 0.79 3.10
C ARG A 33 -9.67 1.81 3.25
N TYR A 34 -10.18 2.33 2.12
CA TYR A 34 -11.21 3.38 2.07
C TYR A 34 -12.60 2.84 1.76
N VAL A 35 -12.68 1.73 1.03
CA VAL A 35 -13.94 1.16 0.51
C VAL A 35 -14.11 -0.28 0.97
N GLY A 36 -15.31 -0.59 1.43
CA GLY A 36 -15.71 -1.94 1.88
C GLY A 36 -15.25 -2.24 3.30
N GLN A 37 -15.64 -3.42 3.78
CA GLN A 37 -15.23 -3.93 5.09
C GLN A 37 -13.77 -4.42 5.02
N PRO A 38 -13.00 -4.30 6.11
CA PRO A 38 -11.71 -4.96 6.23
C PRO A 38 -11.89 -6.47 6.01
N LEU A 39 -11.00 -7.05 5.22
CA LEU A 39 -10.94 -8.51 5.07
C LEU A 39 -10.05 -9.07 6.18
N PRO A 40 -10.42 -10.22 6.77
CA PRO A 40 -9.52 -10.87 7.72
C PRO A 40 -8.20 -11.22 7.04
N ALA A 41 -7.09 -11.07 7.76
CA ALA A 41 -5.79 -11.52 7.29
C ALA A 41 -5.82 -13.03 7.00
N LEU A 42 -5.08 -13.51 6.00
CA LEU A 42 -4.93 -14.95 5.75
C LEU A 42 -4.31 -15.64 6.95
N ALA A 43 -3.37 -14.96 7.63
CA ALA A 43 -2.80 -15.43 8.88
C ALA A 43 -3.83 -15.63 10.01
N ALA A 44 -4.95 -14.89 10.02
CA ALA A 44 -6.05 -15.12 10.95
C ALA A 44 -6.96 -16.30 10.53
N MET A 45 -6.99 -16.64 9.23
CA MET A 45 -7.77 -17.73 8.68
C MET A 45 -7.04 -19.08 8.71
N ALA A 46 -5.71 -19.05 8.51
CA ALA A 46 -4.83 -20.23 8.48
C ALA A 46 -3.48 -19.90 9.14
N PRO A 47 -3.42 -19.71 10.47
CA PRO A 47 -2.20 -19.34 11.17
C PRO A 47 -1.09 -20.39 11.07
N GLU A 48 -1.44 -21.64 10.80
CA GLU A 48 -0.52 -22.76 10.62
C GLU A 48 0.14 -22.78 9.22
N HIS A 49 -0.47 -22.14 8.23
CA HIS A 49 -0.01 -22.11 6.83
C HIS A 49 0.32 -20.70 6.32
N THR A 50 0.33 -19.68 7.20
CA THR A 50 0.54 -18.30 6.74
C THR A 50 1.61 -17.60 7.55
N VAL A 51 2.57 -17.00 6.85
CA VAL A 51 3.50 -15.99 7.38
C VAL A 51 2.96 -14.62 7.00
N LEU A 52 2.69 -13.78 7.99
CA LEU A 52 2.27 -12.40 7.79
C LEU A 52 3.47 -11.47 7.90
N LEU A 53 3.71 -10.69 6.86
CA LEU A 53 4.65 -9.57 6.85
C LEU A 53 3.87 -8.28 7.04
N GLY A 54 4.24 -7.48 8.02
CA GLY A 54 3.62 -6.18 8.24
C GLY A 54 4.66 -5.09 8.48
N THR A 55 4.26 -3.85 8.31
CA THR A 55 5.15 -2.70 8.48
C THR A 55 4.50 -1.56 9.26
N PHE A 56 5.31 -0.85 10.04
CA PHE A 56 4.91 0.42 10.65
C PHE A 56 5.26 1.63 9.76
N SER A 57 6.01 1.41 8.70
CA SER A 57 6.46 2.47 7.80
C SER A 57 5.32 3.13 7.04
N SER A 58 4.31 2.38 6.60
CA SER A 58 3.15 2.91 5.89
C SER A 58 2.16 3.63 6.81
N VAL A 59 2.06 3.21 8.08
CA VAL A 59 1.05 3.72 9.02
C VAL A 59 1.57 4.75 10.00
N ILE A 60 2.89 4.80 10.25
CA ILE A 60 3.51 5.80 11.15
C ILE A 60 4.40 6.75 10.35
N SER A 61 5.52 6.25 9.85
CA SER A 61 6.48 7.01 9.04
C SER A 61 7.50 6.06 8.38
N PRO A 62 7.88 6.29 7.12
CA PRO A 62 8.96 5.53 6.47
C PRO A 62 10.28 5.56 7.26
N SER A 63 10.56 6.66 7.98
CA SER A 63 11.78 6.83 8.78
C SER A 63 11.88 5.88 9.96
N ILE A 64 10.78 5.23 10.39
CA ILE A 64 10.84 4.26 11.48
C ILE A 64 11.51 2.95 11.06
N ALA A 65 11.47 2.63 9.77
CA ALA A 65 12.10 1.47 9.13
C ALA A 65 11.93 0.17 9.95
N CYS A 66 10.72 -0.04 10.48
CA CYS A 66 10.40 -1.19 11.32
C CYS A 66 9.20 -1.94 10.75
N GLY A 67 9.42 -3.22 10.49
CA GLY A 67 8.39 -4.19 10.17
C GLY A 67 8.25 -5.25 11.25
N TYR A 68 7.28 -6.12 11.09
CA TYR A 68 7.06 -7.28 11.94
C TYR A 68 6.72 -8.51 11.11
N LEU A 69 7.00 -9.66 11.71
CA LEU A 69 6.75 -10.97 11.12
C LEU A 69 5.90 -11.78 12.09
N VAL A 70 4.78 -12.31 11.63
CA VAL A 70 4.00 -13.31 12.37
C VAL A 70 4.14 -14.63 11.64
N VAL A 71 4.70 -15.62 12.32
CA VAL A 71 5.02 -16.92 11.71
C VAL A 71 4.21 -18.05 12.35
N PRO A 72 3.93 -19.12 11.61
CA PRO A 72 3.40 -20.36 12.16
C PRO A 72 4.26 -20.88 13.30
N PRO A 73 3.68 -21.55 14.32
CA PRO A 73 4.44 -22.13 15.43
C PRO A 73 5.56 -23.08 14.97
N SER A 74 5.35 -23.81 13.88
CA SER A 74 6.32 -24.73 13.29
C SER A 74 7.61 -24.05 12.77
N LEU A 75 7.53 -22.77 12.36
CA LEU A 75 8.67 -22.01 11.84
C LEU A 75 9.34 -21.13 12.88
N ARG A 76 8.74 -20.97 14.06
CA ARG A 76 9.20 -20.01 15.07
C ARG A 76 10.66 -20.23 15.45
N SER A 77 11.05 -21.44 15.83
CA SER A 77 12.42 -21.74 16.23
C SER A 77 13.44 -21.56 15.11
N ALA A 78 13.05 -21.80 13.86
CA ALA A 78 13.92 -21.57 12.71
C ALA A 78 14.17 -20.07 12.50
N VAL A 79 13.12 -19.25 12.57
CA VAL A 79 13.21 -17.79 12.45
C VAL A 79 14.02 -17.20 13.61
N GLU A 80 13.82 -17.67 14.84
CA GLU A 80 14.60 -17.24 16.01
C GLU A 80 16.11 -17.50 15.82
N ARG A 81 16.49 -18.72 15.37
CA ARG A 81 17.90 -19.03 15.04
C ARG A 81 18.48 -18.14 13.95
N VAL A 82 17.72 -17.85 12.89
CA VAL A 82 18.18 -16.95 11.85
C VAL A 82 18.41 -15.54 12.40
N ARG A 83 17.51 -15.05 13.27
CA ARG A 83 17.67 -13.75 13.92
C ARG A 83 18.88 -13.68 14.85
N GLU A 84 19.20 -14.76 15.55
CA GLU A 84 20.41 -14.83 16.39
C GLU A 84 21.69 -14.67 15.55
N VAL A 85 21.73 -15.27 14.36
CA VAL A 85 22.88 -15.21 13.44
C VAL A 85 23.03 -13.83 12.79
N PHE A 86 21.93 -13.26 12.31
CA PHE A 86 21.93 -11.96 11.60
C PHE A 86 21.84 -10.74 12.55
N GLY A 87 21.60 -10.95 13.83
CA GLY A 87 21.46 -9.89 14.81
C GLY A 87 20.10 -9.18 14.78
N GLN A 88 20.02 -8.06 15.48
CA GLN A 88 18.81 -7.25 15.61
C GLN A 88 18.84 -6.10 14.58
N PRO A 89 18.06 -6.16 13.49
CA PRO A 89 18.05 -5.10 12.49
C PRO A 89 17.43 -3.80 13.02
N VAL A 90 16.54 -3.88 14.01
CA VAL A 90 15.91 -2.72 14.64
C VAL A 90 16.44 -2.55 16.05
N GLY A 91 16.98 -1.38 16.38
CA GLY A 91 17.52 -1.09 17.71
C GLY A 91 16.48 -1.17 18.83
N ALA A 92 16.93 -1.37 20.07
CA ALA A 92 16.04 -1.53 21.23
C ALA A 92 15.20 -0.29 21.53
N ILE A 93 15.73 0.92 21.28
CA ILE A 93 15.01 2.19 21.53
C ILE A 93 13.77 2.33 20.64
N PRO A 94 13.84 2.22 19.30
CA PRO A 94 12.65 2.20 18.45
C PRO A 94 11.65 1.11 18.81
N GLN A 95 12.11 -0.10 19.16
CA GLN A 95 11.22 -1.18 19.59
C GLN A 95 10.47 -0.83 20.87
N ALA A 96 11.15 -0.27 21.90
CA ALA A 96 10.51 0.15 23.15
C ALA A 96 9.52 1.30 22.92
N ALA A 97 9.86 2.27 22.06
CA ALA A 97 8.97 3.35 21.69
C ALA A 97 7.69 2.84 20.99
N LEU A 98 7.84 1.91 20.05
CA LEU A 98 6.71 1.24 19.38
C LEU A 98 5.85 0.44 20.35
N ALA A 99 6.45 -0.30 21.29
CA ALA A 99 5.73 -1.06 22.30
C ALA A 99 4.85 -0.13 23.16
N ASN A 100 5.38 0.99 23.62
CA ASN A 100 4.63 2.00 24.37
C ASN A 100 3.53 2.65 23.52
N TYR A 101 3.81 2.93 22.25
CA TYR A 101 2.85 3.53 21.31
C TYR A 101 1.66 2.59 21.03
N LEU A 102 1.94 1.30 20.91
CA LEU A 102 0.93 0.23 20.78
C LEU A 102 0.11 0.09 22.06
N ALA A 103 0.77 -0.08 23.22
CA ALA A 103 0.12 -0.31 24.51
C ALA A 103 -0.80 0.84 24.93
N SER A 104 -0.43 2.09 24.63
CA SER A 104 -1.25 3.28 24.91
C SER A 104 -2.47 3.44 23.97
N GLY A 105 -2.61 2.61 22.95
CA GLY A 105 -3.61 2.74 21.89
C GLY A 105 -3.40 3.96 20.98
N ALA A 106 -2.23 4.62 21.08
CA ALA A 106 -1.92 5.81 20.28
C ALA A 106 -1.81 5.47 18.79
N LEU A 107 -1.26 4.29 18.44
CA LEU A 107 -1.21 3.83 17.05
C LEU A 107 -2.60 3.74 16.43
N ARG A 108 -3.56 3.10 17.11
CA ARG A 108 -4.94 2.99 16.60
C ARG A 108 -5.60 4.35 16.35
N ARG A 109 -5.38 5.31 17.26
CA ARG A 109 -5.88 6.69 17.10
C ARG A 109 -5.21 7.41 15.93
N HIS A 110 -3.90 7.23 15.79
CA HIS A 110 -3.12 7.78 14.68
C HIS A 110 -3.60 7.23 13.34
N THR A 111 -3.65 5.91 13.17
CA THR A 111 -4.12 5.24 11.95
C THR A 111 -5.54 5.69 11.57
N GLY A 112 -6.43 5.83 12.56
CA GLY A 112 -7.78 6.36 12.33
C GLY A 112 -7.81 7.80 11.81
N ARG A 113 -6.90 8.68 12.28
CA ARG A 113 -6.75 10.05 11.74
C ARG A 113 -6.18 10.03 10.33
N MET A 114 -5.11 9.26 10.10
CA MET A 114 -4.45 9.18 8.80
C MET A 114 -5.39 8.60 7.73
N ARG A 115 -6.15 7.55 8.06
CA ARG A 115 -7.14 6.99 7.14
C ARG A 115 -8.19 8.03 6.69
N ARG A 116 -8.64 8.91 7.59
CA ARG A 116 -9.57 10.00 7.21
C ARG A 116 -8.91 11.04 6.32
N ALA A 117 -7.69 11.47 6.66
CA ALA A 117 -6.93 12.42 5.84
C ALA A 117 -6.64 11.88 4.44
N TYR A 118 -6.17 10.63 4.34
CA TYR A 118 -5.89 10.00 3.06
C TYR A 118 -7.16 9.71 2.25
N LYS A 119 -8.27 9.38 2.92
CA LYS A 119 -9.56 9.28 2.23
C LYS A 119 -9.96 10.62 1.60
N HIS A 120 -9.79 11.72 2.32
CA HIS A 120 -10.04 13.07 1.80
C HIS A 120 -9.16 13.35 0.56
N ARG A 121 -7.85 13.08 0.64
CA ARG A 121 -6.94 13.27 -0.50
C ARG A 121 -7.29 12.39 -1.70
N ARG A 122 -7.67 11.13 -1.45
CA ARG A 122 -8.22 10.27 -2.49
C ARG A 122 -9.43 10.91 -3.17
N ASP A 123 -10.35 11.45 -2.39
CA ASP A 123 -11.56 12.09 -2.92
C ASP A 123 -11.20 13.35 -3.74
N LEU A 124 -10.16 14.12 -3.35
CA LEU A 124 -9.59 15.22 -4.16
C LEU A 124 -9.03 14.72 -5.50
N VAL A 125 -8.24 13.62 -5.48
CA VAL A 125 -7.72 13.00 -6.72
C VAL A 125 -8.86 12.60 -7.65
N GLN A 126 -9.88 11.93 -7.11
CA GLN A 126 -11.03 11.49 -7.92
C GLN A 126 -11.80 12.66 -8.51
N ALA A 127 -12.02 13.72 -7.73
CA ALA A 127 -12.72 14.91 -8.20
C ALA A 127 -11.94 15.68 -9.27
N ALA A 128 -10.61 15.84 -9.05
CA ALA A 128 -9.77 16.60 -9.98
C ALA A 128 -9.57 15.88 -11.33
N LEU A 129 -9.64 14.55 -11.35
CA LEU A 129 -9.42 13.74 -12.57
C LEU A 129 -10.71 13.18 -13.17
N ALA A 130 -11.88 13.57 -12.65
CA ALA A 130 -13.17 13.04 -13.12
C ALA A 130 -13.44 13.30 -14.61
N ASP A 131 -13.07 14.49 -15.08
CA ASP A 131 -13.29 14.95 -16.45
C ASP A 131 -11.99 14.92 -17.28
N SER A 132 -10.93 14.26 -16.79
CA SER A 132 -9.68 14.15 -17.52
C SER A 132 -9.81 13.19 -18.72
N PRO A 133 -9.00 13.35 -19.79
CA PRO A 133 -9.02 12.43 -20.93
C PRO A 133 -8.45 11.04 -20.60
N ALA A 134 -7.87 10.87 -19.42
CA ALA A 134 -7.28 9.62 -18.95
C ALA A 134 -8.25 8.79 -18.11
N THR A 135 -8.00 7.50 -17.97
CA THR A 135 -8.84 6.60 -17.15
C THR A 135 -8.24 6.42 -15.78
N LEU A 136 -8.85 6.98 -14.75
CA LEU A 136 -8.48 6.74 -13.35
C LEU A 136 -9.00 5.37 -12.90
N LEU A 137 -8.10 4.46 -12.52
CA LEU A 137 -8.50 3.18 -11.94
C LEU A 137 -9.08 3.35 -10.54
N PRO A 138 -10.01 2.46 -10.10
CA PRO A 138 -10.65 2.56 -8.80
C PRO A 138 -9.67 2.51 -7.63
N ILE A 139 -9.64 3.54 -6.79
CA ILE A 139 -8.79 3.62 -5.59
C ILE A 139 -9.56 3.04 -4.41
N HIS A 140 -9.30 1.78 -4.05
CA HIS A 140 -9.96 1.11 -2.93
C HIS A 140 -9.24 1.28 -1.59
N GLY A 141 -7.95 1.58 -1.63
CA GLY A 141 -7.06 1.75 -0.47
C GLY A 141 -5.68 2.21 -0.92
N GLY A 142 -4.73 2.29 0.01
CA GLY A 142 -3.35 2.69 -0.26
C GLY A 142 -3.17 4.19 -0.47
N LEU A 143 -1.99 4.58 -0.93
CA LEU A 143 -1.56 5.98 -1.07
C LEU A 143 -1.24 6.35 -2.53
N HIS A 144 -1.60 5.48 -3.47
CA HIS A 144 -1.31 5.63 -4.89
C HIS A 144 -2.59 5.50 -5.72
N ALA A 145 -2.62 6.22 -6.82
CA ALA A 145 -3.62 6.12 -7.87
C ALA A 145 -2.94 5.71 -9.18
N VAL A 146 -3.61 4.91 -9.99
CA VAL A 146 -3.15 4.54 -11.34
C VAL A 146 -4.04 5.26 -12.35
N LEU A 147 -3.41 5.97 -13.26
CA LEU A 147 -4.05 6.71 -14.34
C LEU A 147 -3.59 6.12 -15.67
N LEU A 148 -4.50 5.49 -16.40
CA LEU A 148 -4.22 4.95 -17.73
C LEU A 148 -4.28 6.09 -18.75
N CYS A 149 -3.16 6.33 -19.40
CA CYS A 149 -2.96 7.40 -20.38
C CYS A 149 -1.72 7.11 -21.23
N ASP A 150 -1.49 7.90 -22.28
CA ASP A 150 -0.28 7.89 -23.08
C ASP A 150 0.97 8.17 -22.21
N ASN A 151 2.04 7.42 -22.40
CA ASN A 151 3.31 7.56 -21.69
C ASN A 151 4.00 8.92 -21.92
N ALA A 152 3.71 9.62 -23.02
CA ALA A 152 4.23 10.97 -23.28
C ALA A 152 3.81 11.99 -22.20
N VAL A 153 2.81 11.67 -21.38
CA VAL A 153 2.41 12.52 -20.25
C VAL A 153 3.55 12.69 -19.23
N VAL A 154 4.46 11.71 -19.11
CA VAL A 154 5.63 11.79 -18.21
C VAL A 154 6.54 12.94 -18.60
N ASP A 155 6.89 13.03 -19.89
CA ASP A 155 7.75 14.10 -20.41
C ASP A 155 7.05 15.47 -20.37
N ARG A 156 5.75 15.50 -20.66
CA ARG A 156 4.94 16.74 -20.58
C ARG A 156 4.87 17.26 -19.14
N ALA A 157 4.63 16.37 -18.17
CA ALA A 157 4.63 16.72 -16.76
C ALA A 157 6.00 17.22 -16.28
N ALA A 158 7.09 16.58 -16.73
CA ALA A 158 8.44 17.01 -16.41
C ALA A 158 8.73 18.43 -16.89
N LYS A 159 8.25 18.83 -18.08
CA LYS A 159 8.34 20.22 -18.57
C LYS A 159 7.57 21.22 -17.71
N LEU A 160 6.56 20.76 -16.98
CA LEU A 160 5.79 21.57 -16.02
C LEU A 160 6.37 21.52 -14.59
N GLY A 161 7.53 20.87 -14.40
CA GLY A 161 8.17 20.71 -13.09
C GLY A 161 7.55 19.64 -12.20
N LEU A 162 6.77 18.71 -12.77
CA LEU A 162 6.15 17.60 -12.04
C LEU A 162 6.77 16.27 -12.48
N THR A 163 7.27 15.48 -11.51
CA THR A 163 7.76 14.13 -11.76
C THR A 163 6.62 13.11 -11.60
N LEU A 164 6.36 12.35 -12.66
CA LEU A 164 5.42 11.22 -12.65
C LEU A 164 6.19 9.91 -12.84
N THR A 165 5.74 8.85 -12.18
CA THR A 165 6.33 7.52 -12.35
C THR A 165 5.52 6.77 -13.41
N PRO A 166 6.13 6.32 -14.53
CA PRO A 166 5.44 5.56 -15.54
C PRO A 166 4.97 4.20 -14.98
N LEU A 167 3.81 3.75 -15.40
CA LEU A 167 3.24 2.47 -14.97
C LEU A 167 4.12 1.29 -15.41
N SER A 168 4.89 1.46 -16.49
CA SER A 168 5.84 0.46 -16.98
C SER A 168 6.90 0.04 -15.96
N ASP A 169 7.28 0.92 -15.04
CA ASP A 169 8.28 0.63 -14.00
C ASP A 169 7.83 -0.46 -13.01
N TYR A 170 6.53 -0.73 -12.98
CA TYR A 170 5.93 -1.75 -12.11
C TYR A 170 5.69 -3.10 -12.81
N TRP A 171 6.02 -3.20 -14.11
CA TRP A 171 5.87 -4.45 -14.86
C TRP A 171 7.17 -5.26 -14.83
N GLY A 172 7.06 -6.56 -14.51
CA GLY A 172 8.19 -7.50 -14.57
C GLY A 172 8.57 -7.97 -15.98
N GLY A 173 8.03 -7.35 -17.02
CA GLY A 173 8.21 -7.69 -18.43
C GLY A 173 7.63 -6.64 -19.35
N VAL A 174 7.04 -7.05 -20.47
CA VAL A 174 6.38 -6.12 -21.40
C VAL A 174 5.13 -5.54 -20.72
N ALA A 175 5.04 -4.22 -20.68
CA ALA A 175 3.87 -3.51 -20.13
C ALA A 175 2.61 -3.86 -20.95
N ALA A 176 1.55 -4.27 -20.25
CA ALA A 176 0.27 -4.57 -20.87
C ALA A 176 -0.57 -3.32 -21.11
N GLU A 177 -0.35 -2.28 -20.31
CA GLU A 177 -1.07 -1.01 -20.36
C GLU A 177 -0.10 0.14 -20.12
N GLU A 178 -0.39 1.28 -20.73
CA GLU A 178 0.34 2.52 -20.54
C GLU A 178 -0.33 3.40 -19.48
N GLY A 179 0.46 4.21 -18.79
CA GLY A 179 -0.07 5.10 -17.77
C GLY A 179 0.97 5.56 -16.77
N VAL A 180 0.48 6.18 -15.71
CA VAL A 180 1.32 6.69 -14.61
C VAL A 180 0.76 6.31 -13.24
N VAL A 181 1.65 6.26 -12.25
CA VAL A 181 1.32 6.06 -10.85
C VAL A 181 1.49 7.38 -10.11
N LEU A 182 0.43 7.84 -9.44
CA LEU A 182 0.37 9.08 -8.68
C LEU A 182 0.39 8.76 -7.19
N GLY A 183 1.44 9.18 -6.46
CA GLY A 183 1.48 9.14 -5.01
C GLY A 183 0.83 10.38 -4.40
N PHE A 184 -0.19 10.20 -3.55
CA PHE A 184 -0.90 11.32 -2.91
C PHE A 184 -0.76 11.37 -1.38
N GLY A 185 0.01 10.46 -0.80
CA GLY A 185 0.10 10.32 0.66
C GLY A 185 0.96 11.37 1.36
N HIS A 186 1.99 11.90 0.70
CA HIS A 186 2.99 12.78 1.32
C HIS A 186 2.72 14.29 1.17
N LEU A 187 1.89 14.67 0.20
CA LEU A 187 1.55 16.06 -0.06
C LEU A 187 0.50 16.60 0.93
N SER A 188 0.55 17.90 1.23
CA SER A 188 -0.58 18.60 1.83
C SER A 188 -1.73 18.71 0.82
N ASP A 189 -2.93 19.04 1.28
CA ASP A 189 -4.09 19.16 0.39
C ASP A 189 -3.90 20.28 -0.67
N VAL A 190 -3.20 21.37 -0.30
CA VAL A 190 -2.88 22.47 -1.22
C VAL A 190 -1.86 22.05 -2.28
N GLU A 191 -0.78 21.38 -1.86
CA GLU A 191 0.22 20.85 -2.79
C GLU A 191 -0.36 19.80 -3.72
N LEU A 192 -1.23 18.92 -3.20
CA LEU A 192 -1.92 17.93 -3.99
C LEU A 192 -2.82 18.57 -5.04
N ALA A 193 -3.60 19.57 -4.67
CA ALA A 193 -4.46 20.29 -5.62
C ALA A 193 -3.63 20.94 -6.74
N ALA A 194 -2.53 21.63 -6.39
CA ALA A 194 -1.62 22.23 -7.37
C ALA A 194 -0.99 21.18 -8.29
N ALA A 195 -0.54 20.03 -7.74
CA ALA A 195 0.02 18.95 -8.54
C ALA A 195 -1.02 18.35 -9.50
N LEU A 196 -2.26 18.17 -9.07
CA LEU A 196 -3.36 17.65 -9.91
C LEU A 196 -3.73 18.60 -11.06
N GLU A 197 -3.63 19.92 -10.84
CA GLU A 197 -3.75 20.90 -11.94
C GLU A 197 -2.66 20.72 -13.00
N LEU A 198 -1.41 20.46 -12.57
CA LEU A 198 -0.31 20.20 -13.52
C LEU A 198 -0.50 18.86 -14.24
N VAL A 199 -1.01 17.83 -13.55
CA VAL A 199 -1.39 16.55 -14.18
C VAL A 199 -2.42 16.78 -15.30
N ASN A 200 -3.49 17.51 -15.00
CA ASN A 200 -4.53 17.81 -16.00
C ASN A 200 -3.97 18.62 -17.19
N LYS A 201 -3.08 19.60 -16.94
CA LYS A 201 -2.40 20.34 -18.02
C LYS A 201 -1.54 19.42 -18.88
N ALA A 202 -0.80 18.48 -18.27
CA ALA A 202 0.02 17.51 -19.00
C ALA A 202 -0.82 16.52 -19.81
N LEU A 203 -2.00 16.13 -19.33
CA LEU A 203 -2.93 15.26 -20.03
C LEU A 203 -3.63 15.95 -21.21
N ALA A 204 -4.01 17.22 -21.05
CA ALA A 204 -4.67 18.04 -22.07
C ALA A 204 -3.70 18.68 -23.07
N TRP A 205 -2.39 18.44 -22.95
CA TRP A 205 -1.38 19.04 -23.80
C TRP A 205 -1.46 18.46 -25.21
N GLU A 206 -2.00 19.21 -26.12
CA GLU A 206 -1.91 18.96 -27.57
C GLU A 206 -0.50 19.32 -28.05
N ALA A 207 0.13 18.44 -28.81
CA ALA A 207 1.50 18.60 -29.31
C ALA A 207 1.56 19.60 -30.46
#